data_7cafceda1a279b401938b835539bc6b2
#
_entry.id   7cafceda1a279b401938b835539bc6b2
#
_cell.length_a   1.000
_cell.length_b   1.000
_cell.length_c   1.000
_cell.angle_alpha   90.00
_cell.angle_beta   90.00
_cell.angle_gamma   90.00
#
_symmetry.space_group_name_H-M   'P 1'
#
loop_
_entity.id
_entity.type
_entity.pdbx_description
1 polymer ?
#
loop_
_entity_poly.entity_id
_entity_poly.type
_entity_poly.pdbx_seq_one_letter_code
_entity_poly.pdbx_strand_id
1 'polypeptide(L)'
;MRTLVVLGDSTSVGIGDPVRGGWRGFGPLLGESFADYRNFSFAGARIGCLRTKQLPSALAARPDAVVVLAGMNDTLRSDFDPSTLHQDLDHVVGALRDIGAAVVTVRFHDHSRVFRLPGTLRRALSDRIAELNAVVDAVVARHGIGCVDLDRLPGAYDLETWSVDRLHPSELGHRRLAAAFAGVLGTPAVSQECVGGVRITPLHHAAWLLVKGVPWLWRRGRDLFPLVVRIMRDARVAEPIRSDRSLPTGLLSDVVEQTAGDR
;
A
#
# COMPACT_ATOMS: atom_id res chain seq x y z
N MET A 1 13.97 26.43 12.93
CA MET A 1 14.56 25.35 12.10
C MET A 1 13.49 24.29 11.95
N ARG A 2 13.25 23.76 10.73
CA ARG A 2 12.17 22.79 10.49
C ARG A 2 12.67 21.36 10.71
N THR A 3 11.92 20.56 11.47
CA THR A 3 12.21 19.14 11.74
C THR A 3 11.25 18.25 10.98
N LEU A 4 11.78 17.27 10.23
CA LEU A 4 11.02 16.21 9.58
C LEU A 4 11.10 14.92 10.41
N VAL A 5 9.94 14.32 10.66
CA VAL A 5 9.85 12.97 11.23
C VAL A 5 9.22 12.02 10.23
N VAL A 6 9.73 10.79 10.15
CA VAL A 6 9.14 9.71 9.36
C VAL A 6 8.69 8.60 10.29
N LEU A 7 7.41 8.21 10.16
CA LEU A 7 6.80 7.05 10.81
C LEU A 7 6.39 6.06 9.73
N GLY A 8 6.62 4.78 9.98
CA GLY A 8 6.21 3.78 9.00
C GLY A 8 6.87 2.43 9.15
N ASP A 9 6.90 1.73 8.03
CA ASP A 9 7.38 0.36 7.93
C ASP A 9 8.72 0.24 7.14
N SER A 10 8.95 -0.90 6.52
CA SER A 10 10.17 -1.19 5.74
C SER A 10 10.41 -0.25 4.56
N THR A 11 9.36 0.28 3.95
CA THR A 11 9.50 1.31 2.90
C THR A 11 10.06 2.60 3.50
N SER A 12 9.62 2.98 4.68
CA SER A 12 10.12 4.15 5.40
C SER A 12 11.54 3.96 5.96
N VAL A 13 11.95 2.71 6.24
CA VAL A 13 13.36 2.36 6.53
C VAL A 13 14.26 2.56 5.31
N GLY A 14 13.68 2.50 4.10
CA GLY A 14 14.41 2.64 2.84
C GLY A 14 14.80 1.31 2.19
N ILE A 15 14.20 0.18 2.64
CA ILE A 15 14.47 -1.13 2.04
C ILE A 15 14.17 -1.08 0.54
N GLY A 16 15.11 -1.60 -0.25
CA GLY A 16 15.06 -1.56 -1.71
C GLY A 16 16.02 -0.55 -2.36
N ASP A 17 16.56 0.40 -1.56
CA ASP A 17 17.55 1.39 -1.99
C ASP A 17 18.87 1.19 -1.20
N PRO A 18 19.69 0.19 -1.59
CA PRO A 18 20.90 -0.15 -0.85
C PRO A 18 22.00 0.90 -1.02
N VAL A 19 22.61 1.28 0.09
CA VAL A 19 23.82 2.12 0.17
C VAL A 19 24.86 1.45 1.04
N ARG A 20 26.09 1.98 1.02
CA ARG A 20 27.15 1.48 1.90
C ARG A 20 26.72 1.61 3.36
N GLY A 21 26.57 0.47 4.04
CA GLY A 21 26.21 0.43 5.46
C GLY A 21 24.70 0.30 5.75
N GLY A 22 23.83 0.22 4.73
CA GLY A 22 22.40 0.03 4.99
C GLY A 22 21.48 0.42 3.84
N TRP A 23 20.42 1.11 4.18
CA TRP A 23 19.38 1.57 3.26
C TRP A 23 19.25 3.09 3.33
N ARG A 24 19.07 3.77 2.19
CA ARG A 24 18.79 5.19 2.13
C ARG A 24 17.29 5.46 2.17
N GLY A 25 16.59 5.11 1.08
CA GLY A 25 15.15 5.35 0.91
C GLY A 25 14.77 6.82 0.71
N PHE A 26 13.47 7.10 0.75
CA PHE A 26 12.92 8.44 0.49
C PHE A 26 13.17 9.43 1.66
N GLY A 27 13.27 8.93 2.88
CA GLY A 27 13.34 9.76 4.08
C GLY A 27 14.53 10.73 4.10
N PRO A 28 15.78 10.26 3.98
CA PRO A 28 16.95 11.14 3.89
C PRO A 28 16.90 12.10 2.70
N LEU A 29 16.41 11.64 1.52
CA LEU A 29 16.28 12.48 0.33
C LEU A 29 15.32 13.67 0.55
N LEU A 30 14.20 13.42 1.21
CA LEU A 30 13.26 14.48 1.60
C LEU A 30 13.84 15.34 2.74
N GLY A 31 14.57 14.70 3.65
CA GLY A 31 15.18 15.31 4.82
C GLY A 31 16.22 16.40 4.49
N GLU A 32 16.83 16.37 3.30
CA GLU A 32 17.76 17.42 2.84
C GLU A 32 17.14 18.83 2.83
N SER A 33 15.82 18.92 2.74
CA SER A 33 15.06 20.19 2.79
C SER A 33 14.73 20.66 4.22
N PHE A 34 15.18 19.95 5.24
CA PHE A 34 14.90 20.21 6.65
C PHE A 34 16.21 20.37 7.45
N ALA A 35 16.15 21.06 8.57
CA ALA A 35 17.32 21.26 9.43
C ALA A 35 17.60 20.04 10.31
N ASP A 36 16.59 19.25 10.65
CA ASP A 36 16.70 17.98 11.38
C ASP A 36 15.78 16.94 10.74
N TYR A 37 16.28 15.71 10.67
CA TYR A 37 15.55 14.55 10.14
C TYR A 37 15.65 13.38 11.12
N ARG A 38 14.49 12.82 11.47
CA ARG A 38 14.40 11.63 12.33
C ARG A 38 13.49 10.58 11.72
N ASN A 39 13.93 9.34 11.79
CA ASN A 39 13.18 8.20 11.30
C ASN A 39 12.93 7.20 12.43
N PHE A 40 11.67 6.99 12.80
CA PHE A 40 11.26 6.04 13.83
C PHE A 40 10.66 4.76 13.26
N SER A 41 10.70 4.60 11.93
CA SER A 41 10.18 3.42 11.25
C SER A 41 11.01 2.16 11.53
N PHE A 42 10.38 1.02 11.39
CA PHE A 42 11.07 -0.28 11.42
C PHE A 42 10.37 -1.29 10.50
N ALA A 43 11.16 -2.25 10.00
CA ALA A 43 10.66 -3.26 9.07
C ALA A 43 9.53 -4.11 9.68
N GLY A 44 8.45 -4.28 8.93
CA GLY A 44 7.29 -5.07 9.35
C GLY A 44 6.33 -4.33 10.29
N ALA A 45 6.53 -3.02 10.53
CA ALA A 45 5.60 -2.24 11.32
C ALA A 45 4.21 -2.21 10.67
N ARG A 46 3.19 -2.21 11.52
CA ARG A 46 1.76 -2.09 11.21
C ARG A 46 1.24 -0.75 11.71
N ILE A 47 0.04 -0.36 11.31
CA ILE A 47 -0.58 0.89 11.77
C ILE A 47 -0.64 0.93 13.31
N GLY A 48 -1.03 -0.16 13.98
CA GLY A 48 -0.99 -0.24 15.44
C GLY A 48 0.40 -0.07 16.07
N CYS A 49 1.47 -0.39 15.33
CA CYS A 49 2.84 -0.12 15.78
C CYS A 49 3.18 1.37 15.73
N LEU A 50 2.61 2.12 14.79
CA LEU A 50 2.78 3.57 14.75
C LEU A 50 2.28 4.19 16.05
N ARG A 51 1.05 3.83 16.46
CA ARG A 51 0.44 4.31 17.69
C ARG A 51 1.24 3.96 18.93
N THR A 52 1.63 2.69 19.07
CA THR A 52 2.16 2.17 20.34
C THR A 52 3.67 2.33 20.49
N LYS A 53 4.43 2.37 19.38
CA LYS A 53 5.90 2.33 19.42
C LYS A 53 6.57 3.57 18.81
N GLN A 54 5.98 4.21 17.79
CA GLN A 54 6.62 5.29 17.06
C GLN A 54 6.11 6.67 17.48
N LEU A 55 4.80 6.82 17.71
CA LEU A 55 4.16 8.08 18.06
C LEU A 55 4.76 8.75 19.30
N PRO A 56 5.06 8.05 20.43
CA PRO A 56 5.64 8.73 21.61
C PRO A 56 6.95 9.43 21.28
N SER A 57 7.83 8.80 20.49
CA SER A 57 9.11 9.41 20.06
C SER A 57 8.90 10.55 19.08
N ALA A 58 7.89 10.44 18.19
CA ALA A 58 7.55 11.52 17.27
C ALA A 58 7.06 12.76 18.02
N LEU A 59 6.14 12.60 18.98
CA LEU A 59 5.63 13.71 19.79
C LEU A 59 6.75 14.37 20.61
N ALA A 60 7.69 13.58 21.18
CA ALA A 60 8.84 14.10 21.91
C ALA A 60 9.77 14.90 21.01
N ALA A 61 9.87 14.56 19.72
CA ALA A 61 10.68 15.28 18.73
C ALA A 61 10.08 16.63 18.30
N ARG A 62 8.80 16.89 18.58
CA ARG A 62 8.05 18.10 18.18
C ARG A 62 8.29 18.48 16.71
N PRO A 63 7.95 17.62 15.75
CA PRO A 63 8.23 17.87 14.34
C PRO A 63 7.36 18.99 13.76
N ASP A 64 7.91 19.71 12.76
CA ASP A 64 7.15 20.63 11.93
C ASP A 64 6.41 19.88 10.81
N ALA A 65 6.98 18.77 10.33
CA ALA A 65 6.40 17.92 9.30
C ALA A 65 6.56 16.43 9.63
N VAL A 66 5.54 15.62 9.32
CA VAL A 66 5.56 14.17 9.53
C VAL A 66 5.06 13.45 8.28
N VAL A 67 5.84 12.46 7.83
CA VAL A 67 5.40 11.47 6.85
C VAL A 67 4.94 10.22 7.59
N VAL A 68 3.72 9.75 7.32
CA VAL A 68 3.14 8.53 7.86
C VAL A 68 2.92 7.54 6.72
N LEU A 69 3.71 6.46 6.66
CA LEU A 69 3.63 5.44 5.61
C LEU A 69 3.64 4.04 6.22
N ALA A 70 2.47 3.48 6.48
CA ALA A 70 2.27 2.10 6.93
C ALA A 70 0.86 1.63 6.58
N GLY A 71 0.65 0.31 6.56
CA GLY A 71 -0.65 -0.31 6.29
C GLY A 71 -0.55 -1.52 5.35
N MET A 72 0.42 -1.54 4.44
CA MET A 72 0.59 -2.69 3.54
C MET A 72 0.84 -3.99 4.31
N ASN A 73 1.60 -3.95 5.40
CA ASN A 73 1.80 -5.13 6.25
C ASN A 73 0.51 -5.62 6.92
N ASP A 74 -0.44 -4.73 7.18
CA ASP A 74 -1.73 -5.08 7.76
C ASP A 74 -2.57 -5.89 6.78
N THR A 75 -2.60 -5.50 5.49
CA THR A 75 -3.35 -6.22 4.44
C THR A 75 -2.89 -7.68 4.25
N LEU A 76 -1.67 -7.99 4.66
CA LEU A 76 -1.06 -9.34 4.56
C LEU A 76 -1.29 -10.20 5.81
N ARG A 77 -2.11 -9.77 6.77
CA ARG A 77 -2.37 -10.48 8.02
C ARG A 77 -3.76 -11.09 8.07
N SER A 78 -3.88 -12.18 8.84
CA SER A 78 -5.17 -12.83 9.08
C SER A 78 -6.11 -12.03 9.99
N ASP A 79 -5.55 -11.17 10.82
CA ASP A 79 -6.23 -10.26 11.75
C ASP A 79 -6.44 -8.85 11.16
N PHE A 80 -6.49 -8.71 9.83
CA PHE A 80 -6.80 -7.46 9.15
C PHE A 80 -8.22 -7.01 9.53
N ASP A 81 -8.32 -5.84 10.16
CA ASP A 81 -9.58 -5.22 10.58
C ASP A 81 -9.57 -3.71 10.31
N PRO A 82 -10.29 -3.25 9.26
CA PRO A 82 -10.36 -1.83 8.90
C PRO A 82 -10.81 -0.91 10.02
N SER A 83 -11.67 -1.38 10.93
CA SER A 83 -12.16 -0.57 12.06
C SER A 83 -11.04 -0.25 13.04
N THR A 84 -10.26 -1.25 13.43
CA THR A 84 -9.08 -1.07 14.29
C THR A 84 -8.02 -0.21 13.60
N LEU A 85 -7.77 -0.42 12.29
CA LEU A 85 -6.83 0.39 11.53
C LEU A 85 -7.26 1.87 11.48
N HIS A 86 -8.55 2.13 11.30
CA HIS A 86 -9.09 3.49 11.33
C HIS A 86 -8.84 4.15 12.68
N GLN A 87 -9.18 3.48 13.79
CA GLN A 87 -8.99 4.03 15.14
C GLN A 87 -7.53 4.36 15.43
N ASP A 88 -6.61 3.45 15.05
CA ASP A 88 -5.19 3.64 15.30
C ASP A 88 -4.60 4.76 14.43
N LEU A 89 -4.93 4.82 13.15
CA LEU A 89 -4.44 5.85 12.24
C LEU A 89 -5.01 7.23 12.58
N ASP A 90 -6.30 7.30 12.90
CA ASP A 90 -6.99 8.52 13.33
C ASP A 90 -6.34 9.09 14.59
N HIS A 91 -6.05 8.23 15.58
CA HIS A 91 -5.35 8.63 16.80
C HIS A 91 -3.95 9.17 16.52
N VAL A 92 -3.16 8.47 15.66
CA VAL A 92 -1.79 8.89 15.31
C VAL A 92 -1.81 10.25 14.63
N VAL A 93 -2.67 10.41 13.64
CA VAL A 93 -2.77 11.66 12.86
C VAL A 93 -3.31 12.79 13.75
N GLY A 94 -4.34 12.54 14.55
CA GLY A 94 -4.89 13.53 15.47
C GLY A 94 -3.84 14.06 16.43
N ALA A 95 -3.10 13.18 17.12
CA ALA A 95 -2.07 13.58 18.07
C ALA A 95 -0.94 14.39 17.43
N LEU A 96 -0.56 14.07 16.17
CA LEU A 96 0.45 14.85 15.43
C LEU A 96 -0.09 16.22 14.99
N ARG A 97 -1.36 16.30 14.62
CA ARG A 97 -2.03 17.57 14.28
C ARG A 97 -2.20 18.46 15.50
N ASP A 98 -2.49 17.90 16.66
CA ASP A 98 -2.68 18.65 17.92
C ASP A 98 -1.40 19.39 18.35
N ILE A 99 -0.21 18.89 18.01
CA ILE A 99 1.06 19.59 18.21
C ILE A 99 1.43 20.55 17.07
N GLY A 100 0.56 20.73 16.07
CA GLY A 100 0.74 21.66 14.95
C GLY A 100 1.58 21.12 13.79
N ALA A 101 1.89 19.82 13.75
CA ALA A 101 2.68 19.24 12.67
C ALA A 101 1.91 19.21 11.34
N ALA A 102 2.59 19.49 10.23
CA ALA A 102 2.09 19.23 8.88
C ALA A 102 2.22 17.73 8.61
N VAL A 103 1.08 17.00 8.59
CA VAL A 103 1.08 15.55 8.38
C VAL A 103 0.78 15.24 6.92
N VAL A 104 1.53 14.30 6.34
CA VAL A 104 1.26 13.71 5.04
C VAL A 104 1.28 12.19 5.12
N THR A 105 0.31 11.55 4.48
CA THR A 105 0.21 10.10 4.37
C THR A 105 0.13 9.66 2.91
N VAL A 106 -0.10 8.37 2.67
CA VAL A 106 -0.23 7.81 1.32
C VAL A 106 -1.55 7.07 1.16
N ARG A 107 -2.12 7.16 -0.03
CA ARG A 107 -3.12 6.25 -0.56
C ARG A 107 -2.39 5.20 -1.38
N PHE A 108 -2.58 3.93 -1.07
CA PHE A 108 -1.80 2.84 -1.67
C PHE A 108 -2.28 2.53 -3.09
N HIS A 109 -1.31 2.25 -3.98
CA HIS A 109 -1.57 1.64 -5.29
C HIS A 109 -2.00 0.18 -5.13
N ASP A 110 -2.66 -0.38 -6.15
CA ASP A 110 -2.98 -1.81 -6.16
C ASP A 110 -1.74 -2.68 -6.35
N HIS A 111 -1.07 -3.00 -5.24
CA HIS A 111 0.16 -3.80 -5.24
C HIS A 111 -0.05 -5.22 -5.80
N SER A 112 -1.29 -5.70 -5.89
CA SER A 112 -1.62 -6.98 -6.53
C SER A 112 -1.26 -7.02 -8.01
N ARG A 113 -1.12 -5.85 -8.65
CA ARG A 113 -0.69 -5.70 -10.05
C ARG A 113 0.83 -5.82 -10.21
N VAL A 114 1.61 -5.50 -9.18
CA VAL A 114 3.07 -5.66 -9.16
C VAL A 114 3.45 -7.14 -8.97
N PHE A 115 2.68 -7.85 -8.14
CA PHE A 115 2.84 -9.29 -7.92
C PHE A 115 2.13 -10.10 -9.01
N ARG A 116 2.77 -11.16 -9.48
CA ARG A 116 2.13 -12.17 -10.34
C ARG A 116 1.42 -13.20 -9.48
N LEU A 117 0.30 -12.82 -8.87
CA LEU A 117 -0.51 -13.71 -8.02
C LEU A 117 -1.58 -14.45 -8.84
N PRO A 118 -1.98 -15.67 -8.41
CA PRO A 118 -3.20 -16.31 -8.89
C PRO A 118 -4.41 -15.39 -8.73
N GLY A 119 -5.42 -15.49 -9.64
CA GLY A 119 -6.51 -14.55 -9.74
C GLY A 119 -7.31 -14.33 -8.44
N THR A 120 -7.54 -15.40 -7.66
CA THR A 120 -8.21 -15.32 -6.34
C THR A 120 -7.41 -14.56 -5.30
N LEU A 121 -6.08 -14.81 -5.19
CA LEU A 121 -5.22 -14.08 -4.27
C LEU A 121 -5.04 -12.62 -4.68
N ARG A 122 -4.98 -12.37 -6.00
CA ARG A 122 -4.90 -11.01 -6.54
C ARG A 122 -6.13 -10.20 -6.15
N ARG A 123 -7.34 -10.74 -6.36
CA ARG A 123 -8.59 -10.08 -5.94
C ARG A 123 -8.61 -9.80 -4.44
N ALA A 124 -8.32 -10.81 -3.62
CA ALA A 124 -8.34 -10.65 -2.17
C ALA A 124 -7.35 -9.60 -1.66
N LEU A 125 -6.16 -9.48 -2.26
CA LEU A 125 -5.21 -8.43 -1.91
C LEU A 125 -5.70 -7.06 -2.38
N SER A 126 -6.23 -6.96 -3.62
CA SER A 126 -6.81 -5.74 -4.16
C SER A 126 -7.95 -5.22 -3.29
N ASP A 127 -8.87 -6.11 -2.87
CA ASP A 127 -10.00 -5.76 -2.00
C ASP A 127 -9.52 -5.21 -0.65
N ARG A 128 -8.55 -5.86 -0.01
CA ARG A 128 -7.97 -5.38 1.26
C ARG A 128 -7.23 -4.04 1.11
N ILE A 129 -6.55 -3.82 -0.01
CA ILE A 129 -5.92 -2.53 -0.30
C ILE A 129 -7.00 -1.45 -0.49
N ALA A 130 -8.12 -1.78 -1.14
CA ALA A 130 -9.24 -0.86 -1.27
C ALA A 130 -9.86 -0.49 0.09
N GLU A 131 -10.05 -1.47 0.99
CA GLU A 131 -10.51 -1.22 2.37
C GLU A 131 -9.52 -0.38 3.17
N LEU A 132 -8.20 -0.65 3.07
CA LEU A 132 -7.16 0.18 3.68
C LEU A 132 -7.21 1.62 3.15
N ASN A 133 -7.38 1.78 1.84
CA ASN A 133 -7.49 3.10 1.21
C ASN A 133 -8.74 3.85 1.68
N ALA A 134 -9.86 3.17 1.89
CA ALA A 134 -11.06 3.79 2.47
C ALA A 134 -10.80 4.32 3.90
N VAL A 135 -10.02 3.59 4.71
CA VAL A 135 -9.57 4.05 6.03
C VAL A 135 -8.70 5.30 5.89
N VAL A 136 -7.71 5.29 4.99
CA VAL A 136 -6.83 6.45 4.75
C VAL A 136 -7.65 7.65 4.30
N ASP A 137 -8.53 7.48 3.31
CA ASP A 137 -9.37 8.55 2.75
C ASP A 137 -10.24 9.19 3.84
N ALA A 138 -10.83 8.39 4.74
CA ALA A 138 -11.63 8.89 5.87
C ALA A 138 -10.79 9.73 6.86
N VAL A 139 -9.59 9.26 7.22
CA VAL A 139 -8.69 10.00 8.13
C VAL A 139 -8.16 11.27 7.47
N VAL A 140 -7.78 11.21 6.19
CA VAL A 140 -7.35 12.38 5.41
C VAL A 140 -8.45 13.44 5.38
N ALA A 141 -9.69 13.05 5.08
CA ALA A 141 -10.83 13.96 5.04
C ALA A 141 -11.13 14.57 6.42
N ARG A 142 -11.07 13.77 7.49
CA ARG A 142 -11.35 14.20 8.85
C ARG A 142 -10.37 15.25 9.37
N HIS A 143 -9.06 15.03 9.13
CA HIS A 143 -8.00 15.88 9.68
C HIS A 143 -7.46 16.93 8.69
N GLY A 144 -7.92 16.93 7.43
CA GLY A 144 -7.45 17.87 6.40
C GLY A 144 -5.95 17.78 6.14
N ILE A 145 -5.38 16.56 6.16
CA ILE A 145 -3.95 16.33 5.97
C ILE A 145 -3.58 16.09 4.51
N GLY A 146 -2.30 16.24 4.18
CA GLY A 146 -1.78 15.90 2.87
C GLY A 146 -1.82 14.39 2.59
N CYS A 147 -2.07 14.03 1.33
CA CYS A 147 -2.07 12.63 0.91
C CYS A 147 -1.41 12.49 -0.47
N VAL A 148 -0.46 11.58 -0.60
CA VAL A 148 0.12 11.19 -1.88
C VAL A 148 -0.61 9.96 -2.39
N ASP A 149 -1.24 10.04 -3.56
CA ASP A 149 -1.84 8.89 -4.23
C ASP A 149 -0.76 8.12 -5.00
N LEU A 150 -0.34 6.98 -4.45
CA LEU A 150 0.72 6.15 -5.04
C LEU A 150 0.29 5.51 -6.37
N ASP A 151 -1.01 5.33 -6.61
CA ASP A 151 -1.51 4.80 -7.88
C ASP A 151 -1.27 5.76 -9.05
N ARG A 152 -1.23 7.06 -8.76
CA ARG A 152 -1.02 8.14 -9.73
C ARG A 152 0.44 8.52 -9.93
N LEU A 153 1.37 7.92 -9.20
CA LEU A 153 2.79 8.22 -9.40
C LEU A 153 3.27 7.71 -10.76
N PRO A 154 4.08 8.48 -11.50
CA PRO A 154 4.67 8.03 -12.75
C PRO A 154 5.37 6.69 -12.57
N GLY A 155 5.02 5.70 -13.40
CA GLY A 155 5.62 4.38 -13.34
C GLY A 155 5.34 3.59 -12.06
N ALA A 156 4.20 3.81 -11.39
CA ALA A 156 3.79 3.09 -10.18
C ALA A 156 3.83 1.55 -10.35
N TYR A 157 3.63 1.07 -11.57
CA TYR A 157 3.60 -0.35 -11.92
C TYR A 157 4.79 -0.82 -12.76
N ASP A 158 5.73 0.08 -13.09
CA ASP A 158 6.93 -0.26 -13.87
C ASP A 158 7.92 -1.03 -13.00
N LEU A 159 8.52 -2.07 -13.56
CA LEU A 159 9.45 -2.95 -12.82
C LEU A 159 10.67 -2.20 -12.28
N GLU A 160 11.12 -1.15 -12.94
CA GLU A 160 12.26 -0.34 -12.50
C GLU A 160 11.97 0.48 -11.23
N THR A 161 10.68 0.75 -10.94
CA THR A 161 10.25 1.41 -9.69
C THR A 161 10.35 0.50 -8.49
N TRP A 162 10.42 -0.81 -8.71
CA TRP A 162 10.42 -1.84 -7.66
C TRP A 162 11.78 -2.50 -7.52
N SER A 163 12.16 -2.82 -6.31
CA SER A 163 13.37 -3.60 -6.01
C SER A 163 13.21 -5.05 -6.50
N VAL A 164 14.27 -5.84 -6.35
CA VAL A 164 14.29 -7.24 -6.76
C VAL A 164 13.19 -8.09 -6.13
N ASP A 165 12.70 -7.73 -4.95
CA ASP A 165 11.64 -8.44 -4.22
C ASP A 165 10.23 -8.04 -4.67
N ARG A 166 10.08 -7.01 -5.51
CA ARG A 166 8.81 -6.42 -5.97
C ARG A 166 7.88 -5.99 -4.84
N LEU A 167 8.37 -5.92 -3.62
CA LEU A 167 7.63 -5.47 -2.46
C LEU A 167 8.02 -4.06 -2.06
N HIS A 168 9.32 -3.76 -2.13
CA HIS A 168 9.87 -2.47 -1.75
C HIS A 168 10.23 -1.65 -3.00
N PRO A 169 10.13 -0.32 -2.92
CA PRO A 169 10.58 0.55 -4.01
C PRO A 169 12.08 0.38 -4.27
N SER A 170 12.50 0.50 -5.52
CA SER A 170 13.91 0.65 -5.90
C SER A 170 14.43 2.05 -5.54
N GLU A 171 15.71 2.35 -5.83
CA GLU A 171 16.22 3.73 -5.74
C GLU A 171 15.32 4.72 -6.46
N LEU A 172 14.92 4.41 -7.72
CA LEU A 172 14.00 5.25 -8.49
C LEU A 172 12.63 5.40 -7.80
N GLY A 173 12.08 4.31 -7.29
CA GLY A 173 10.81 4.33 -6.54
C GLY A 173 10.89 5.22 -5.30
N HIS A 174 11.95 5.13 -4.53
CA HIS A 174 12.18 5.98 -3.36
C HIS A 174 12.36 7.46 -3.73
N ARG A 175 13.04 7.77 -4.83
CA ARG A 175 13.17 9.15 -5.33
C ARG A 175 11.83 9.71 -5.78
N ARG A 176 11.00 8.93 -6.45
CA ARG A 176 9.62 9.29 -6.82
C ARG A 176 8.76 9.58 -5.58
N LEU A 177 8.86 8.74 -4.54
CA LEU A 177 8.20 8.98 -3.25
C LEU A 177 8.65 10.27 -2.59
N ALA A 178 9.98 10.49 -2.52
CA ALA A 178 10.53 11.72 -1.94
C ALA A 178 10.04 12.97 -2.69
N ALA A 179 10.04 12.95 -4.03
CA ALA A 179 9.54 14.04 -4.85
C ALA A 179 8.03 14.29 -4.64
N ALA A 180 7.23 13.24 -4.52
CA ALA A 180 5.80 13.36 -4.26
C ALA A 180 5.51 13.96 -2.88
N PHE A 181 6.20 13.51 -1.83
CA PHE A 181 6.11 14.11 -0.50
C PHE A 181 6.58 15.56 -0.48
N ALA A 182 7.69 15.88 -1.18
CA ALA A 182 8.18 17.25 -1.32
C ALA A 182 7.12 18.17 -1.94
N GLY A 183 6.43 17.70 -2.98
CA GLY A 183 5.34 18.45 -3.62
C GLY A 183 4.18 18.75 -2.66
N VAL A 184 3.74 17.77 -1.85
CA VAL A 184 2.64 17.96 -0.89
C VAL A 184 3.07 18.85 0.28
N LEU A 185 4.32 18.75 0.75
CA LEU A 185 4.87 19.55 1.85
C LEU A 185 5.33 20.95 1.41
N GLY A 186 5.32 21.24 0.10
CA GLY A 186 5.79 22.52 -0.44
C GLY A 186 7.28 22.77 -0.20
N THR A 187 8.10 21.70 -0.22
CA THR A 187 9.57 21.78 -0.11
C THR A 187 10.22 21.75 -1.50
N PRO A 188 11.53 22.07 -1.63
CA PRO A 188 12.24 21.99 -2.89
C PRO A 188 12.12 20.62 -3.55
N ALA A 189 12.15 20.60 -4.88
CA ALA A 189 12.05 19.37 -5.66
C ALA A 189 13.24 18.42 -5.39
N VAL A 190 12.94 17.14 -5.20
CA VAL A 190 13.96 16.09 -5.05
C VAL A 190 14.35 15.57 -6.43
N SER A 191 15.66 15.48 -6.69
CA SER A 191 16.19 14.91 -7.94
C SER A 191 15.78 13.45 -8.11
N GLN A 192 15.31 13.09 -9.30
CA GLN A 192 14.95 11.72 -9.67
C GLN A 192 16.10 10.97 -10.37
N GLU A 193 17.27 11.59 -10.50
CA GLU A 193 18.45 10.95 -11.07
C GLU A 193 19.00 9.88 -10.13
N CYS A 194 19.05 8.65 -10.60
CA CYS A 194 19.62 7.53 -9.85
C CYS A 194 21.15 7.57 -9.92
N VAL A 195 21.82 7.47 -8.77
CA VAL A 195 23.28 7.63 -8.64
C VAL A 195 24.02 6.29 -8.72
N GLY A 196 23.31 5.15 -8.70
CA GLY A 196 24.00 3.86 -8.65
C GLY A 196 23.09 2.64 -8.79
N GLY A 197 21.95 2.76 -9.41
CA GLY A 197 20.97 1.68 -9.52
C GLY A 197 21.49 0.47 -10.32
N VAL A 198 21.53 -0.70 -9.69
CA VAL A 198 21.70 -1.98 -10.40
C VAL A 198 20.46 -2.22 -11.25
N ARG A 199 20.64 -2.33 -12.57
CA ARG A 199 19.53 -2.63 -13.48
C ARG A 199 18.97 -4.01 -13.14
N ILE A 200 17.76 -4.04 -12.58
CA ILE A 200 17.11 -5.28 -12.16
C ILE A 200 16.62 -6.03 -13.39
N THR A 201 17.11 -7.25 -13.55
CA THR A 201 16.70 -8.15 -14.65
C THR A 201 15.74 -9.24 -14.14
N PRO A 202 14.97 -9.89 -15.02
CA PRO A 202 14.13 -11.03 -14.62
C PRO A 202 14.92 -12.16 -13.93
N LEU A 203 16.20 -12.32 -14.28
CA LEU A 203 17.09 -13.31 -13.66
C LEU A 203 17.41 -12.95 -12.20
N HIS A 204 17.62 -11.67 -11.89
CA HIS A 204 17.80 -11.20 -10.51
C HIS A 204 16.55 -11.51 -9.66
N HIS A 205 15.33 -11.31 -10.19
CA HIS A 205 14.10 -11.68 -9.51
C HIS A 205 13.99 -13.19 -9.26
N ALA A 206 14.30 -14.03 -10.26
CA ALA A 206 14.26 -15.48 -10.11
C ALA A 206 15.27 -15.98 -9.06
N ALA A 207 16.51 -15.48 -9.11
CA ALA A 207 17.53 -15.81 -8.13
C ALA A 207 17.13 -15.37 -6.70
N TRP A 208 16.59 -14.16 -6.56
CA TRP A 208 16.13 -13.67 -5.25
C TRP A 208 14.96 -14.51 -4.71
N LEU A 209 13.97 -14.85 -5.55
CA LEU A 209 12.85 -15.71 -5.17
C LEU A 209 13.31 -17.05 -4.62
N LEU A 210 14.28 -17.68 -5.26
CA LEU A 210 14.82 -18.97 -4.81
C LEU A 210 15.61 -18.84 -3.50
N VAL A 211 16.48 -17.83 -3.39
CA VAL A 211 17.44 -17.72 -2.28
C VAL A 211 16.81 -17.07 -1.02
N LYS A 212 15.88 -16.13 -1.20
CA LYS A 212 15.28 -15.35 -0.11
C LYS A 212 13.76 -15.51 -0.02
N GLY A 213 13.06 -15.53 -1.14
CA GLY A 213 11.60 -15.59 -1.20
C GLY A 213 11.06 -16.92 -0.69
N VAL A 214 11.61 -18.05 -1.12
CA VAL A 214 11.19 -19.40 -0.67
C VAL A 214 11.45 -19.59 0.84
N PRO A 215 12.61 -19.29 1.40
CA PRO A 215 12.83 -19.36 2.84
C PRO A 215 11.93 -18.40 3.65
N TRP A 216 11.66 -17.20 3.11
CA TRP A 216 10.75 -16.27 3.74
C TRP A 216 9.31 -16.81 3.74
N LEU A 217 8.83 -17.33 2.62
CA LEU A 217 7.51 -17.94 2.48
C LEU A 217 7.37 -19.17 3.40
N TRP A 218 8.42 -19.98 3.54
CA TRP A 218 8.44 -21.12 4.47
C TRP A 218 8.32 -20.68 5.93
N ARG A 219 9.06 -19.65 6.34
CA ARG A 219 9.00 -19.10 7.70
C ARG A 219 7.66 -18.42 8.00
N ARG A 220 7.09 -17.72 7.01
CA ARG A 220 5.80 -17.01 7.11
C ARG A 220 4.60 -17.87 6.73
N GLY A 221 4.82 -19.02 6.10
CA GLY A 221 3.76 -19.89 5.61
C GLY A 221 2.79 -20.34 6.69
N ARG A 222 3.26 -20.50 7.93
CA ARG A 222 2.39 -20.80 9.07
C ARG A 222 1.34 -19.73 9.33
N ASP A 223 1.67 -18.46 9.10
CA ASP A 223 0.76 -17.33 9.30
C ASP A 223 -0.08 -17.05 8.04
N LEU A 224 0.49 -17.27 6.85
CA LEU A 224 -0.17 -17.00 5.57
C LEU A 224 -1.04 -18.18 5.10
N PHE A 225 -0.69 -19.42 5.42
CA PHE A 225 -1.39 -20.61 4.95
C PHE A 225 -2.87 -20.65 5.40
N PRO A 226 -3.22 -20.39 6.67
CA PRO A 226 -4.62 -20.33 7.10
C PRO A 226 -5.41 -19.23 6.36
N LEU A 227 -4.77 -18.08 6.09
CA LEU A 227 -5.36 -17.00 5.35
C LEU A 227 -5.63 -17.38 3.88
N VAL A 228 -4.65 -17.99 3.20
CA VAL A 228 -4.80 -18.46 1.81
C VAL A 228 -5.90 -19.51 1.72
N VAL A 229 -5.94 -20.47 2.65
CA VAL A 229 -6.99 -21.51 2.72
C VAL A 229 -8.37 -20.88 2.94
N ARG A 230 -8.47 -19.91 3.84
CA ARG A 230 -9.74 -19.20 4.10
C ARG A 230 -10.20 -18.45 2.86
N ILE A 231 -9.33 -17.65 2.22
CA ILE A 231 -9.63 -16.93 0.97
C ILE A 231 -10.06 -17.90 -0.13
N MET A 232 -9.37 -19.03 -0.31
CA MET A 232 -9.72 -20.02 -1.33
C MET A 232 -11.05 -20.72 -1.04
N ARG A 233 -11.38 -20.92 0.24
CA ARG A 233 -12.66 -21.51 0.65
C ARG A 233 -13.82 -20.52 0.43
N ASP A 234 -13.64 -19.29 0.85
CA ASP A 234 -14.64 -18.24 0.72
C ASP A 234 -14.91 -17.91 -0.77
N ALA A 235 -13.86 -17.92 -1.61
CA ALA A 235 -14.00 -17.75 -3.06
C ALA A 235 -14.74 -18.90 -3.76
N ARG A 236 -14.68 -20.15 -3.24
CA ARG A 236 -15.46 -21.28 -3.77
C ARG A 236 -16.93 -21.20 -3.39
N VAL A 237 -17.24 -20.58 -2.26
CA VAL A 237 -18.63 -20.37 -1.81
C VAL A 237 -19.30 -19.22 -2.57
N ALA A 238 -18.50 -18.27 -3.08
CA ALA A 238 -18.97 -17.10 -3.84
C ALA A 238 -19.08 -17.32 -5.35
N GLU A 239 -18.85 -18.54 -5.89
CA GLU A 239 -19.22 -18.85 -7.26
C GLU A 239 -20.75 -18.80 -7.37
N PRO A 240 -21.33 -17.89 -8.20
CA PRO A 240 -22.77 -17.85 -8.37
C PRO A 240 -23.23 -19.19 -8.94
N ILE A 241 -24.23 -19.79 -8.30
CA ILE A 241 -25.02 -20.87 -8.88
C ILE A 241 -25.34 -20.41 -10.29
N ARG A 242 -24.75 -21.03 -11.31
CA ARG A 242 -25.17 -20.87 -12.70
C ARG A 242 -26.65 -21.17 -12.71
N SER A 243 -27.47 -20.15 -12.78
CA SER A 243 -28.90 -20.29 -13.07
C SER A 243 -28.99 -20.86 -14.48
N ASP A 244 -29.11 -22.18 -14.54
CA ASP A 244 -29.64 -22.87 -15.71
C ASP A 244 -31.10 -22.48 -15.84
N ARG A 245 -31.34 -21.30 -16.41
CA ARG A 245 -32.62 -20.87 -16.94
C ARG A 245 -32.59 -21.13 -18.43
N SER A 246 -32.69 -22.40 -18.79
CA SER A 246 -33.35 -22.79 -20.01
C SER A 246 -34.83 -22.35 -19.87
N LEU A 247 -35.15 -21.18 -20.41
CA LEU A 247 -36.51 -20.76 -20.62
C LEU A 247 -37.17 -21.79 -21.59
N PRO A 248 -38.31 -22.40 -21.25
CA PRO A 248 -39.02 -23.21 -22.20
C PRO A 248 -39.52 -22.31 -23.33
N THR A 249 -39.01 -22.56 -24.53
CA THR A 249 -39.44 -21.98 -25.80
C THR A 249 -40.85 -22.53 -26.11
N GLY A 250 -41.90 -21.88 -25.60
CA GLY A 250 -43.22 -22.42 -25.81
C GLY A 250 -44.37 -21.51 -25.37
N LEU A 251 -44.24 -20.19 -25.54
CA LEU A 251 -45.37 -19.26 -25.23
C LEU A 251 -45.34 -17.99 -26.09
N LEU A 252 -45.02 -18.10 -27.38
CA LEU A 252 -45.10 -16.96 -28.31
C LEU A 252 -45.84 -17.31 -29.60
N SER A 253 -46.68 -18.39 -29.63
CA SER A 253 -47.55 -18.73 -30.78
C SER A 253 -49.02 -18.36 -30.62
N ASP A 254 -49.49 -17.93 -29.42
CA ASP A 254 -50.91 -17.74 -29.19
C ASP A 254 -51.41 -16.30 -29.09
N VAL A 255 -50.58 -15.30 -29.44
CA VAL A 255 -50.98 -13.87 -29.38
C VAL A 255 -51.11 -13.21 -30.76
N VAL A 256 -50.79 -13.89 -31.85
CA VAL A 256 -50.85 -13.27 -33.20
C VAL A 256 -52.14 -13.62 -33.96
N GLU A 257 -53.02 -14.47 -33.44
CA GLU A 257 -54.26 -14.91 -34.16
C GLU A 257 -55.59 -14.24 -33.71
N GLN A 258 -55.54 -13.22 -32.87
CA GLN A 258 -56.74 -12.55 -32.35
C GLN A 258 -56.90 -11.06 -32.74
N THR A 259 -56.14 -10.55 -33.72
CA THR A 259 -56.34 -9.16 -34.22
C THR A 259 -56.56 -9.04 -35.73
N ALA A 260 -57.04 -10.13 -36.42
CA ALA A 260 -57.44 -10.07 -37.84
C ALA A 260 -58.87 -10.50 -38.06
N GLY A 261 -59.81 -9.96 -37.28
CA GLY A 261 -61.24 -10.22 -37.47
C GLY A 261 -62.08 -9.10 -36.86
N ASP A 262 -61.94 -7.88 -37.45
CA ASP A 262 -63.10 -6.94 -37.54
C ASP A 262 -62.65 -5.68 -38.32
N ARG A 263 -63.18 -5.59 -39.52
CA ARG A 263 -63.29 -4.53 -40.53
C ARG A 263 -62.48 -4.70 -41.78
#